data_08f2af6179f2f87385298e65a635786e
#
_entry.id   08f2af6179f2f87385298e65a635786e
#
_cell.length_a   1.000
_cell.length_b   1.000
_cell.length_c   1.000
_cell.angle_alpha   90.00
_cell.angle_beta   90.00
_cell.angle_gamma   90.00
#
_symmetry.space_group_name_H-M   'P 1'
#
loop_
_entity.id
_entity.type
_entity.pdbx_description
1 polymer ?
#
loop_
_entity_poly.entity_id
_entity_poly.type
_entity_poly.pdbx_seq_one_letter_code
_entity_poly.pdbx_strand_id
1 'polypeptide(L)'
;EDFVYRKIWTNLSPLEKQITAAMPDQGVKIKVKELCDELEIKGTTFSKYRERLINKGVCTAPEYGYIALALPRFKNITASYDIEA
;
A
#
# COMPACT_ATOMS: atom_id res chain seq x y z
N GLU A 1 -15.55 11.08 2.12
CA GLU A 1 -14.73 9.90 2.39
C GLU A 1 -14.04 9.40 1.12
N ASP A 2 -14.81 9.19 0.07
CA ASP A 2 -14.26 8.79 -1.21
C ASP A 2 -13.31 9.85 -1.77
N PHE A 3 -13.66 11.10 -1.57
CA PHE A 3 -12.82 12.21 -2.03
C PHE A 3 -11.44 12.19 -1.38
N VAL A 4 -11.40 11.89 -0.08
CA VAL A 4 -10.13 11.84 0.64
C VAL A 4 -9.27 10.69 0.11
N TYR A 5 -9.86 9.52 -0.11
CA TYR A 5 -9.12 8.37 -0.61
C TYR A 5 -8.63 8.60 -2.05
N ARG A 6 -9.44 9.23 -2.87
CA ARG A 6 -9.03 9.55 -4.24
C ARG A 6 -7.82 10.47 -4.23
N LYS A 7 -7.81 11.45 -3.34
CA LYS A 7 -6.68 12.37 -3.22
C LYS A 7 -5.42 11.65 -2.79
N ILE A 8 -5.54 10.74 -1.82
CA ILE A 8 -4.41 9.94 -1.38
C ILE A 8 -3.90 9.08 -2.53
N TRP A 9 -4.79 8.39 -3.23
CA TRP A 9 -4.43 7.53 -4.35
C TRP A 9 -3.70 8.30 -5.45
N THR A 10 -4.21 9.48 -5.78
CA THR A 10 -3.63 10.31 -6.83
C THR A 10 -2.20 10.73 -6.49
N ASN A 11 -1.90 10.88 -5.20
CA ASN A 11 -0.57 11.28 -4.74
C ASN A 11 0.42 10.13 -4.64
N LEU A 12 -0.02 8.90 -4.87
CA LEU A 12 0.87 7.75 -4.83
C LEU A 12 1.60 7.62 -6.15
N SER A 13 2.89 7.26 -6.08
CA SER A 13 3.65 6.96 -7.28
C SER A 13 3.18 5.63 -7.86
N PRO A 14 3.53 5.32 -9.12
CA PRO A 14 3.12 4.04 -9.72
C PRO A 14 3.52 2.82 -8.89
N LEU A 15 4.72 2.80 -8.33
CA LEU A 15 5.15 1.67 -7.52
C LEU A 15 4.40 1.61 -6.20
N GLU A 16 4.11 2.77 -5.60
CA GLU A 16 3.32 2.82 -4.38
C GLU A 16 1.92 2.25 -4.63
N LYS A 17 1.34 2.54 -5.78
CA LYS A 17 0.04 1.99 -6.15
C LYS A 17 0.12 0.47 -6.30
N GLN A 18 1.18 -0.04 -6.91
CA GLN A 18 1.38 -1.47 -7.05
C GLN A 18 1.51 -2.16 -5.71
N ILE A 19 2.26 -1.56 -4.81
CA ILE A 19 2.43 -2.10 -3.46
C ILE A 19 1.08 -2.17 -2.75
N THR A 20 0.33 -1.09 -2.80
CA THR A 20 -0.98 -1.02 -2.16
C THR A 20 -1.94 -2.07 -2.73
N ALA A 21 -1.94 -2.22 -4.04
CA ALA A 21 -2.83 -3.18 -4.71
C ALA A 21 -2.48 -4.63 -4.36
N ALA A 22 -1.22 -4.90 -4.08
CA ALA A 22 -0.77 -6.25 -3.74
C ALA A 22 -1.00 -6.61 -2.28
N MET A 23 -1.33 -5.62 -1.45
CA MET A 23 -1.53 -5.87 -0.03
C MET A 23 -2.91 -6.46 0.26
N PRO A 24 -3.03 -7.24 1.34
CA PRO A 24 -4.34 -7.75 1.75
C PRO A 24 -5.20 -6.63 2.33
N ASP A 25 -6.44 -6.96 2.68
CA ASP A 25 -7.37 -6.00 3.23
C ASP A 25 -6.84 -5.35 4.51
N GLN A 26 -7.41 -4.22 4.84
CA GLN A 26 -7.04 -3.46 6.03
C GLN A 26 -7.05 -4.35 7.27
N GLY A 27 -5.99 -4.24 8.05
CA GLY A 27 -5.87 -4.99 9.29
C GLY A 27 -5.21 -6.34 9.16
N VAL A 28 -5.05 -6.85 7.94
CA VAL A 28 -4.38 -8.12 7.70
C VAL A 28 -2.92 -7.85 7.36
N LYS A 29 -2.01 -8.32 8.21
CA LYS A 29 -0.58 -8.08 7.98
C LYS A 29 0.00 -9.08 6.99
N ILE A 30 1.01 -8.64 6.25
CA ILE A 30 1.72 -9.50 5.31
C ILE A 30 3.21 -9.30 5.55
N LYS A 31 3.99 -10.35 5.35
CA LYS A 31 5.43 -10.24 5.49
C LYS A 31 6.01 -9.38 4.39
N VAL A 32 6.87 -8.44 4.78
CA VAL A 32 7.53 -7.57 3.82
C VAL A 32 8.29 -8.37 2.77
N LYS A 33 8.94 -9.45 3.20
CA LYS A 33 9.70 -10.29 2.28
C LYS A 33 8.81 -10.91 1.21
N GLU A 34 7.63 -11.39 1.61
CA GLU A 34 6.69 -11.98 0.66
C GLU A 34 6.19 -10.95 -0.34
N LEU A 35 5.92 -9.76 0.15
CA LEU A 35 5.45 -8.68 -0.72
C LEU A 35 6.53 -8.27 -1.73
N CYS A 36 7.77 -8.17 -1.27
CA CYS A 36 8.88 -7.85 -2.16
C CYS A 36 9.08 -8.91 -3.22
N ASP A 37 8.97 -10.19 -2.83
CA ASP A 37 9.12 -11.29 -3.77
C ASP A 37 8.02 -11.26 -4.83
N GLU A 38 6.81 -10.99 -4.41
CA GLU A 38 5.67 -10.94 -5.32
C GLU A 38 5.81 -9.81 -6.33
N LEU A 39 6.29 -8.67 -5.88
CA LEU A 39 6.46 -7.49 -6.73
C LEU A 39 7.82 -7.47 -7.44
N GLU A 40 8.70 -8.42 -7.12
CA GLU A 40 10.03 -8.52 -7.71
C GLU A 40 10.85 -7.25 -7.50
N ILE A 41 10.81 -6.71 -6.29
CA ILE A 41 11.60 -5.53 -5.94
C ILE A 41 12.54 -5.87 -4.79
N LYS A 42 13.62 -5.11 -4.72
CA LYS A 42 14.62 -5.30 -3.67
C LYS A 42 14.11 -4.75 -2.35
N GLY A 43 14.54 -5.36 -1.24
CA GLY A 43 14.18 -4.88 0.08
C GLY A 43 14.61 -3.44 0.33
N THR A 44 15.77 -3.05 -0.18
CA THR A 44 16.25 -1.68 -0.01
C THR A 44 15.35 -0.69 -0.74
N THR A 45 14.88 -1.05 -1.91
CA THR A 45 13.94 -0.20 -2.66
C THR A 45 12.61 -0.14 -1.93
N PHE A 46 12.13 -1.28 -1.47
CA PHE A 46 10.85 -1.33 -0.76
C PHE A 46 10.87 -0.49 0.51
N SER A 47 12.00 -0.48 1.22
CA SER A 47 12.10 0.28 2.47
C SER A 47 11.78 1.76 2.29
N LYS A 48 12.22 2.34 1.19
CA LYS A 48 11.93 3.75 0.90
C LYS A 48 10.44 3.97 0.71
N TYR A 49 9.79 3.10 -0.05
CA TYR A 49 8.37 3.23 -0.32
C TYR A 49 7.53 2.89 0.89
N ARG A 50 7.98 1.91 1.69
CA ARG A 50 7.33 1.56 2.93
C ARG A 50 7.25 2.77 3.85
N GLU A 51 8.35 3.48 4.00
CA GLU A 51 8.40 4.66 4.86
C GLU A 51 7.45 5.74 4.34
N ARG A 52 7.44 5.95 3.03
CA ARG A 52 6.54 6.94 2.43
C ARG A 52 5.07 6.58 2.67
N LEU A 53 4.72 5.31 2.50
CA LEU A 53 3.34 4.87 2.69
C LEU A 53 2.91 5.01 4.14
N ILE A 54 3.81 4.73 5.08
CA ILE A 54 3.51 4.90 6.50
C ILE A 54 3.33 6.38 6.83
N ASN A 55 4.20 7.24 6.29
CA ASN A 55 4.10 8.68 6.53
C ASN A 55 2.83 9.27 5.93
N LYS A 56 2.37 8.73 4.83
CA LYS A 56 1.12 9.18 4.20
C LYS A 56 -0.12 8.63 4.89
N GLY A 57 0.06 7.73 5.85
CA GLY A 57 -1.06 7.14 6.57
C GLY A 57 -1.75 6.01 5.83
N VAL A 58 -1.17 5.54 4.75
CA VAL A 58 -1.75 4.45 3.95
C VAL A 58 -1.48 3.10 4.58
N CYS A 59 -0.30 2.93 5.17
CA CYS A 59 0.12 1.66 5.75
C CYS A 59 0.59 1.83 7.18
N THR A 60 0.66 0.71 7.89
CA THR A 60 1.17 0.67 9.25
C THR A 60 2.09 -0.54 9.38
N ALA A 61 3.00 -0.49 10.34
CA ALA A 61 3.93 -1.59 10.61
C ALA A 61 3.56 -2.21 11.95
N PRO A 62 2.60 -3.14 11.97
CA PRO A 62 2.12 -3.71 13.24
C PRO A 62 3.17 -4.54 13.96
N GLU A 63 4.15 -5.05 13.22
CA GLU A 63 5.12 -5.96 13.77
C GLU A 63 6.39 -5.90 12.93
N TYR A 64 7.54 -6.21 13.52
CA TYR A 64 8.80 -6.18 12.79
C TYR A 64 8.73 -7.15 11.61
N GLY A 65 9.06 -6.65 10.43
CA GLY A 65 9.06 -7.48 9.22
C GLY A 65 7.69 -7.64 8.58
N TYR A 66 6.68 -6.97 9.10
CA TYR A 66 5.33 -7.02 8.57
C TYR A 66 4.83 -5.63 8.21
N ILE A 67 3.85 -5.58 7.33
CA ILE A 67 3.20 -4.33 6.94
C ILE A 67 1.72 -4.63 6.73
N ALA A 68 0.89 -3.65 6.99
CA ALA A 68 -0.55 -3.80 6.83
C ALA A 68 -1.16 -2.50 6.31
N LEU A 69 -2.26 -2.63 5.61
CA LEU A 69 -2.99 -1.47 5.12
C LEU A 69 -3.73 -0.81 6.27
N ALA A 70 -3.61 0.50 6.40
CA ALA A 70 -4.18 1.23 7.52
C ALA A 70 -5.57 1.81 7.24
N LEU A 71 -5.90 2.03 5.97
CA LEU A 71 -7.13 2.72 5.59
C LEU A 71 -8.26 1.72 5.34
N PRO A 72 -9.37 1.84 6.07
CA PRO A 72 -10.51 0.92 5.89
C PRO A 72 -11.07 0.99 4.47
N ARG A 73 -11.29 -0.15 3.86
CA ARG A 73 -11.91 -0.27 2.54
C ARG A 73 -11.15 0.46 1.43
N PHE A 74 -9.93 0.89 1.72
CA PHE A 74 -9.13 1.63 0.75
C PHE A 74 -8.92 0.81 -0.53
N LYS A 75 -8.63 -0.46 -0.37
CA LYS A 75 -8.37 -1.34 -1.50
C LYS A 75 -9.61 -1.50 -2.38
N ASN A 76 -10.78 -1.63 -1.76
CA ASN A 76 -12.02 -1.77 -2.52
C ASN A 76 -12.36 -0.49 -3.30
N ILE A 77 -12.12 0.64 -2.68
CA ILE A 77 -12.42 1.93 -3.30
C ILE A 77 -11.45 2.22 -4.45
N THR A 78 -10.15 2.00 -4.21
CA THR A 78 -9.14 2.30 -5.22
C THR A 78 -9.16 1.33 -6.40
N ALA A 79 -9.77 0.17 -6.22
CA ALA A 79 -9.90 -0.78 -7.33
C ALA A 79 -10.68 -0.16 -8.49
N SER A 80 -11.66 0.68 -8.18
CA SER A 80 -12.44 1.34 -9.23
C SER A 80 -11.65 2.44 -9.92
N TYR A 81 -10.63 2.98 -9.25
CA TYR A 81 -9.79 4.02 -9.86
C TYR A 81 -8.91 3.44 -10.97
N ASP A 82 -8.43 2.22 -10.77
CA ASP A 82 -7.57 1.57 -11.76
C ASP A 82 -8.27 1.36 -13.09
N ILE A 83 -9.56 1.13 -13.03
CA ILE A 83 -10.34 0.90 -14.26
C ILE A 83 -10.36 2.15 -15.12
N GLU A 84 -10.31 3.30 -14.49
CA GLU A 84 -10.35 4.58 -15.18
C GLU A 84 -8.97 5.04 -15.66
N ALA A 85 -7.94 4.44 -15.12
CA ALA A 85 -6.59 4.80 -15.51
C ALA A 85 -6.22 4.13 -16.82
#